data_379658f567013a3b8ffe3190f0152f07
#
_entry.id   379658f567013a3b8ffe3190f0152f07
#
_cell.length_a   1.000
_cell.length_b   1.000
_cell.length_c   1.000
_cell.angle_alpha   90.00
_cell.angle_beta   90.00
_cell.angle_gamma   90.00
#
_symmetry.space_group_name_H-M   'P 1'
#
loop_
_entity.id
_entity.type
_entity.pdbx_description
1 polymer ?
#
loop_
_entity_poly.entity_id
_entity_poly.type
_entity_poly.pdbx_seq_one_letter_code
_entity_poly.pdbx_strand_id
1 'polypeptide(L)'
;MTEQQKNDAAPQSAQGDLHPENEAQERKGLKVPRTVWALGFVSLLMDISSEMIHALLPLFMAGPLGASAVLIGLVEGAGEGAALITKVFSGAAADRFGHRKLLVFLGYALGVLSKPVFALADSVALVFAARVSDRIGKGLRGAPRDAIVAAVTPKPLWGEAYGIRQSLDAAGAFVGPA
;
A
#
# COMPACT_ATOMS: atom_id res chain seq x y z
N MET A 1 -41.69 21.60 40.77
CA MET A 1 -40.44 20.84 40.60
C MET A 1 -40.59 20.14 39.27
N THR A 2 -39.96 20.69 38.26
CA THR A 2 -40.23 20.46 36.85
C THR A 2 -39.45 19.26 36.34
N GLU A 3 -40.07 18.51 35.50
CA GLU A 3 -39.63 17.27 34.78
C GLU A 3 -38.33 17.43 33.96
N GLN A 4 -37.77 18.65 33.89
CA GLN A 4 -36.61 19.03 33.13
C GLN A 4 -35.26 18.58 33.76
N GLN A 5 -35.27 18.15 35.03
CA GLN A 5 -34.03 17.81 35.77
C GLN A 5 -33.65 16.33 35.74
N LYS A 6 -34.46 15.50 35.02
CA LYS A 6 -34.26 14.05 34.92
C LYS A 6 -33.54 13.59 33.63
N ASN A 7 -33.30 14.51 32.68
CA ASN A 7 -32.74 14.17 31.37
C ASN A 7 -31.24 14.47 31.22
N ASP A 8 -30.57 15.07 32.22
CA ASP A 8 -29.14 15.43 32.15
C ASP A 8 -28.20 14.36 32.70
N ALA A 9 -28.73 13.19 33.05
CA ALA A 9 -27.93 12.04 33.47
C ALA A 9 -27.76 11.03 32.32
N ALA A 10 -27.26 11.50 31.15
CA ALA A 10 -26.68 10.58 30.19
C ALA A 10 -25.40 10.00 30.82
N PRO A 11 -25.21 8.67 30.84
CA PRO A 11 -24.03 8.07 31.43
C PRO A 11 -22.78 8.47 30.64
N GLN A 12 -21.96 9.35 31.23
CA GLN A 12 -20.60 9.68 30.74
C GLN A 12 -19.61 8.50 30.82
N SER A 13 -20.11 7.27 30.93
CA SER A 13 -19.30 6.04 31.08
C SER A 13 -18.91 5.37 29.77
N ALA A 14 -19.02 6.05 28.62
CA ALA A 14 -18.62 5.50 27.33
C ALA A 14 -17.32 6.10 26.74
N GLN A 15 -16.68 7.06 27.44
CA GLN A 15 -15.27 7.39 27.22
C GLN A 15 -14.45 6.47 28.13
N GLY A 16 -14.25 5.22 27.65
CA GLY A 16 -13.32 4.28 28.29
C GLY A 16 -11.96 4.95 28.41
N ASP A 17 -11.54 5.19 29.64
CA ASP A 17 -10.27 5.75 30.03
C ASP A 17 -9.15 5.04 29.26
N LEU A 18 -8.60 5.74 28.27
CA LEU A 18 -7.37 5.36 27.57
C LEU A 18 -6.18 5.55 28.54
N HIS A 19 -6.19 4.80 29.65
CA HIS A 19 -5.02 4.73 30.51
C HIS A 19 -3.96 3.89 29.80
N PRO A 20 -2.74 4.45 29.59
CA PRO A 20 -1.63 3.72 28.94
C PRO A 20 -1.31 2.39 29.64
N GLU A 21 -1.64 2.25 30.90
CA GLU A 21 -1.48 1.00 31.66
C GLU A 21 -2.44 -0.11 31.22
N ASN A 22 -3.68 0.21 30.85
CA ASN A 22 -4.65 -0.76 30.36
C ASN A 22 -4.26 -1.26 28.96
N GLU A 23 -3.78 -0.37 28.08
CA GLU A 23 -3.25 -0.76 26.78
C GLU A 23 -2.00 -1.64 26.90
N ALA A 24 -1.12 -1.36 27.86
CA ALA A 24 0.07 -2.16 28.11
C ALA A 24 -0.27 -3.56 28.63
N GLN A 25 -1.34 -3.70 29.42
CA GLN A 25 -1.83 -5.00 29.91
C GLN A 25 -2.51 -5.80 28.79
N GLU A 26 -3.31 -5.16 27.93
CA GLU A 26 -3.93 -5.81 26.76
C GLU A 26 -2.91 -6.30 25.74
N ARG A 27 -1.74 -5.64 25.65
CA ARG A 27 -0.64 -6.04 24.76
C ARG A 27 0.12 -7.27 25.26
N LYS A 28 0.11 -7.56 26.57
CA LYS A 28 0.84 -8.71 27.13
C LYS A 28 0.28 -10.03 26.61
N GLY A 29 1.11 -10.73 25.82
CA GLY A 29 0.78 -12.05 25.23
C GLY A 29 0.22 -12.01 23.82
N LEU A 30 -0.16 -10.86 23.28
CA LEU A 30 -0.54 -10.72 21.89
C LEU A 30 0.71 -10.73 20.99
N LYS A 31 0.59 -11.36 19.81
CA LYS A 31 1.65 -11.37 18.79
C LYS A 31 1.08 -10.90 17.46
N VAL A 32 1.90 -10.18 16.70
CA VAL A 32 1.54 -9.78 15.34
C VAL A 32 1.27 -11.03 14.50
N PRO A 33 0.13 -11.12 13.82
CA PRO A 33 -0.25 -12.29 13.04
C PRO A 33 0.76 -12.61 11.93
N ARG A 34 0.98 -13.90 11.67
CA ARG A 34 1.87 -14.35 10.58
C ARG A 34 1.47 -13.81 9.22
N THR A 35 0.19 -13.53 9.01
CA THR A 35 -0.34 -12.91 7.78
C THR A 35 0.28 -11.54 7.51
N VAL A 36 0.53 -10.73 8.55
CA VAL A 36 1.16 -9.41 8.40
C VAL A 36 2.59 -9.56 7.87
N TRP A 37 3.35 -10.49 8.44
CA TRP A 37 4.71 -10.80 7.99
C TRP A 37 4.72 -11.33 6.55
N ALA A 38 3.82 -12.26 6.22
CA ALA A 38 3.72 -12.80 4.86
C ALA A 38 3.41 -11.71 3.83
N LEU A 39 2.41 -10.86 4.11
CA LEU A 39 2.07 -9.73 3.23
C LEU A 39 3.22 -8.72 3.13
N GLY A 40 3.92 -8.46 4.24
CA GLY A 40 5.08 -7.58 4.27
C GLY A 40 6.23 -8.10 3.41
N PHE A 41 6.58 -9.39 3.52
CA PHE A 41 7.65 -10.00 2.72
C PHE A 41 7.31 -10.06 1.23
N VAL A 42 6.06 -10.40 0.88
CA VAL A 42 5.62 -10.36 -0.53
C VAL A 42 5.73 -8.94 -1.09
N SER A 43 5.35 -7.95 -0.30
CA SER A 43 5.48 -6.53 -0.68
C SER A 43 6.94 -6.12 -0.83
N LEU A 44 7.79 -6.47 0.13
CA LEU A 44 9.24 -6.23 0.10
C LEU A 44 9.87 -6.73 -1.21
N LEU A 45 9.64 -7.99 -1.56
CA LEU A 45 10.20 -8.59 -2.78
C LEU A 45 9.67 -7.91 -4.04
N MET A 46 8.38 -7.56 -4.04
CA MET A 46 7.77 -6.86 -5.15
C MET A 46 8.31 -5.44 -5.30
N ASP A 47 8.52 -4.73 -4.18
CA ASP A 47 9.05 -3.38 -4.19
C ASP A 47 10.53 -3.38 -4.59
N ILE A 48 11.37 -4.32 -4.11
CA ILE A 48 12.75 -4.51 -4.61
C ILE A 48 12.73 -4.67 -6.14
N SER A 49 11.93 -5.60 -6.66
CA SER A 49 11.86 -5.86 -8.11
C SER A 49 11.40 -4.64 -8.91
N SER A 50 10.45 -3.85 -8.38
CA SER A 50 9.97 -2.65 -9.04
C SER A 50 11.00 -1.53 -9.00
N GLU A 51 11.59 -1.27 -7.85
CA GLU A 51 12.54 -0.16 -7.68
C GLU A 51 13.86 -0.40 -8.44
N MET A 52 14.33 -1.66 -8.60
CA MET A 52 15.44 -1.97 -9.51
C MET A 52 15.18 -1.50 -10.94
N ILE A 53 13.99 -1.76 -11.46
CA ILE A 53 13.61 -1.33 -12.82
C ILE A 53 13.48 0.20 -12.86
N HIS A 54 12.83 0.78 -11.89
CA HIS A 54 12.53 2.22 -11.87
C HIS A 54 13.78 3.09 -11.71
N ALA A 55 14.78 2.63 -10.97
CA ALA A 55 16.06 3.33 -10.83
C ALA A 55 16.81 3.42 -12.17
N LEU A 56 16.70 2.40 -13.02
CA LEU A 56 17.38 2.36 -14.32
C LEU A 56 16.54 2.95 -15.45
N LEU A 57 15.23 3.09 -15.27
CA LEU A 57 14.30 3.50 -16.31
C LEU A 57 14.61 4.86 -16.93
N PRO A 58 14.94 5.93 -16.17
CA PRO A 58 15.29 7.23 -16.74
C PRO A 58 16.56 7.16 -17.61
N LEU A 59 17.56 6.37 -17.20
CA LEU A 59 18.79 6.16 -17.97
C LEU A 59 18.51 5.40 -19.27
N PHE A 60 17.69 4.35 -19.22
CA PHE A 60 17.25 3.61 -20.38
C PHE A 60 16.46 4.47 -21.36
N MET A 61 15.57 5.31 -20.86
CA MET A 61 14.77 6.22 -21.71
C MET A 61 15.63 7.30 -22.35
N ALA A 62 16.56 7.90 -21.58
CA ALA A 62 17.42 8.98 -22.08
C ALA A 62 18.47 8.47 -23.07
N GLY A 63 19.11 7.33 -22.81
CA GLY A 63 20.15 6.74 -23.65
C GLY A 63 19.59 6.01 -24.87
N PRO A 64 19.23 4.72 -24.74
CA PRO A 64 18.78 3.91 -25.88
C PRO A 64 17.57 4.45 -26.64
N LEU A 65 16.60 5.05 -25.94
CA LEU A 65 15.35 5.54 -26.56
C LEU A 65 15.40 7.03 -26.93
N GLY A 66 16.47 7.79 -26.55
CA GLY A 66 16.63 9.19 -26.89
C GLY A 66 15.54 10.11 -26.36
N ALA A 67 14.86 9.72 -25.26
CA ALA A 67 13.75 10.48 -24.70
C ALA A 67 14.23 11.77 -24.03
N SER A 68 13.51 12.88 -24.24
CA SER A 68 13.79 14.13 -23.55
C SER A 68 13.46 14.04 -22.05
N ALA A 69 14.10 14.86 -21.22
CA ALA A 69 13.84 14.95 -19.79
C ALA A 69 12.35 15.25 -19.48
N VAL A 70 11.70 16.07 -20.32
CA VAL A 70 10.26 16.37 -20.21
C VAL A 70 9.43 15.11 -20.40
N LEU A 71 9.76 14.30 -21.41
CA LEU A 71 9.03 13.06 -21.69
C LEU A 71 9.23 12.02 -20.59
N ILE A 72 10.43 11.91 -20.02
CA ILE A 72 10.73 11.08 -18.85
C ILE A 72 9.88 11.53 -17.66
N GLY A 73 9.86 12.83 -17.36
CA GLY A 73 9.04 13.39 -16.28
C GLY A 73 7.54 13.14 -16.47
N LEU A 74 7.04 13.20 -17.71
CA LEU A 74 5.65 12.89 -18.01
C LEU A 74 5.31 11.40 -17.76
N VAL A 75 6.19 10.50 -18.17
CA VAL A 75 6.03 9.04 -17.93
C VAL A 75 6.03 8.73 -16.44
N GLU A 76 6.98 9.29 -15.68
CA GLU A 76 7.06 9.10 -14.23
C GLU A 76 5.85 9.71 -13.52
N GLY A 77 5.49 10.95 -13.84
CA GLY A 77 4.35 11.64 -13.23
C GLY A 77 3.01 10.97 -13.54
N ALA A 78 2.80 10.50 -14.77
CA ALA A 78 1.60 9.76 -15.14
C ALA A 78 1.50 8.42 -14.38
N GLY A 79 2.63 7.71 -14.20
CA GLY A 79 2.68 6.50 -13.40
C GLY A 79 2.27 6.76 -11.94
N GLU A 80 2.87 7.74 -11.28
CA GLU A 80 2.52 8.08 -9.90
C GLU A 80 1.07 8.55 -9.76
N GLY A 81 0.59 9.38 -10.70
CA GLY A 81 -0.82 9.78 -10.74
C GLY A 81 -1.76 8.59 -10.88
N ALA A 82 -1.45 7.63 -11.76
CA ALA A 82 -2.22 6.40 -11.92
C ALA A 82 -2.26 5.57 -10.62
N ALA A 83 -1.14 5.46 -9.89
CA ALA A 83 -1.09 4.75 -8.61
C ALA A 83 -1.99 5.40 -7.56
N LEU A 84 -1.94 6.74 -7.42
CA LEU A 84 -2.75 7.48 -6.45
C LEU A 84 -4.25 7.36 -6.76
N ILE A 85 -4.64 7.59 -8.00
CA ILE A 85 -6.03 7.47 -8.44
C ILE A 85 -6.54 6.04 -8.18
N THR A 86 -5.78 5.03 -8.63
CA THR A 86 -6.18 3.63 -8.45
C THR A 86 -6.27 3.25 -6.97
N LYS A 87 -5.40 3.77 -6.10
CA LYS A 87 -5.42 3.50 -4.66
C LYS A 87 -6.73 3.99 -4.02
N VAL A 88 -7.21 5.18 -4.40
CA VAL A 88 -8.49 5.72 -3.90
C VAL A 88 -9.65 4.83 -4.35
N PHE A 89 -9.72 4.51 -5.65
CA PHE A 89 -10.80 3.67 -6.18
C PHE A 89 -10.74 2.24 -5.65
N SER A 90 -9.55 1.66 -5.46
CA SER A 90 -9.41 0.29 -4.92
C SER A 90 -9.85 0.21 -3.46
N GLY A 91 -9.62 1.26 -2.67
CA GLY A 91 -10.13 1.37 -1.31
C GLY A 91 -11.65 1.36 -1.28
N ALA A 92 -12.29 2.24 -2.03
CA ALA A 92 -13.73 2.31 -2.14
C ALA A 92 -14.35 1.00 -2.67
N ALA A 93 -13.73 0.36 -3.67
CA ALA A 93 -14.16 -0.93 -4.20
C ALA A 93 -14.01 -2.05 -3.17
N ALA A 94 -12.92 -2.07 -2.40
CA ALA A 94 -12.69 -3.04 -1.34
C ALA A 94 -13.75 -2.97 -0.24
N ASP A 95 -14.17 -1.77 0.11
CA ASP A 95 -15.20 -1.53 1.14
C ASP A 95 -16.60 -1.88 0.61
N ARG A 96 -16.89 -1.55 -0.65
CA ARG A 96 -18.22 -1.80 -1.24
C ARG A 96 -18.46 -3.27 -1.58
N PHE A 97 -17.48 -3.94 -2.17
CA PHE A 97 -17.62 -5.31 -2.69
C PHE A 97 -17.07 -6.38 -1.77
N GLY A 98 -16.31 -6.04 -0.74
CA GLY A 98 -15.74 -6.99 0.23
C GLY A 98 -14.63 -7.90 -0.34
N HIS A 99 -14.29 -7.81 -1.64
CA HIS A 99 -13.35 -8.71 -2.31
C HIS A 99 -11.88 -8.26 -2.16
N ARG A 100 -11.46 -7.91 -0.94
CA ARG A 100 -10.11 -7.38 -0.64
C ARG A 100 -8.98 -8.28 -1.14
N LYS A 101 -9.10 -9.60 -0.96
CA LYS A 101 -8.08 -10.57 -1.40
C LYS A 101 -7.91 -10.60 -2.91
N LEU A 102 -9.02 -10.53 -3.66
CA LEU A 102 -9.00 -10.51 -5.12
C LEU A 102 -8.29 -9.25 -5.65
N LEU A 103 -8.59 -8.07 -5.10
CA LEU A 103 -7.95 -6.83 -5.48
C LEU A 103 -6.45 -6.85 -5.21
N VAL A 104 -6.03 -7.38 -4.05
CA VAL A 104 -4.61 -7.57 -3.72
C VAL A 104 -3.95 -8.52 -4.72
N PHE A 105 -4.58 -9.65 -5.02
CA PHE A 105 -4.06 -10.62 -6.00
C PHE A 105 -3.91 -10.01 -7.40
N LEU A 106 -4.95 -9.33 -7.90
CA LEU A 106 -4.92 -8.66 -9.20
C LEU A 106 -3.84 -7.56 -9.25
N GLY A 107 -3.67 -6.80 -8.16
CA GLY A 107 -2.63 -5.78 -8.06
C GLY A 107 -1.22 -6.37 -8.14
N TYR A 108 -0.96 -7.51 -7.48
CA TYR A 108 0.32 -8.21 -7.59
C TYR A 108 0.49 -8.84 -8.97
N ALA A 109 -0.54 -9.49 -9.52
CA ALA A 109 -0.49 -10.08 -10.85
C ALA A 109 -0.15 -9.05 -11.92
N LEU A 110 -0.81 -7.88 -11.89
CA LEU A 110 -0.53 -6.80 -12.83
C LEU A 110 0.91 -6.28 -12.71
N GLY A 111 1.41 -6.10 -11.48
CA GLY A 111 2.80 -5.72 -11.25
C GLY A 111 3.81 -6.77 -11.72
N VAL A 112 3.54 -8.07 -11.58
CA VAL A 112 4.40 -9.15 -12.10
C VAL A 112 4.37 -9.16 -13.63
N LEU A 113 3.19 -9.03 -14.23
CA LEU A 113 3.03 -9.04 -15.69
C LEU A 113 3.64 -7.82 -16.38
N SER A 114 3.78 -6.68 -15.68
CA SER A 114 4.46 -5.50 -16.24
C SER A 114 5.97 -5.69 -16.41
N LYS A 115 6.62 -6.58 -15.63
CA LYS A 115 8.08 -6.79 -15.67
C LYS A 115 8.60 -7.29 -17.02
N PRO A 116 8.02 -8.35 -17.62
CA PRO A 116 8.39 -8.77 -18.96
C PRO A 116 8.20 -7.68 -20.03
N VAL A 117 7.17 -6.84 -19.86
CA VAL A 117 6.91 -5.74 -20.80
C VAL A 117 8.03 -4.70 -20.74
N PHE A 118 8.57 -4.38 -19.55
CA PHE A 118 9.77 -3.54 -19.45
C PHE A 118 10.99 -4.17 -20.15
N ALA A 119 11.20 -5.48 -19.98
CA ALA A 119 12.33 -6.17 -20.59
C ALA A 119 12.26 -6.22 -22.14
N LEU A 120 11.06 -6.18 -22.71
CA LEU A 120 10.80 -6.19 -24.15
C LEU A 120 10.56 -4.79 -24.72
N ALA A 121 10.67 -3.75 -23.89
CA ALA A 121 10.35 -2.39 -24.33
C ALA A 121 11.43 -1.85 -25.29
N ASP A 122 11.04 -1.61 -26.53
CA ASP A 122 11.83 -1.01 -27.62
C ASP A 122 11.42 0.44 -27.92
N SER A 123 10.43 0.96 -27.26
CA SER A 123 9.86 2.28 -27.49
C SER A 123 9.37 2.94 -26.18
N VAL A 124 9.39 4.27 -26.16
CA VAL A 124 8.87 5.06 -25.02
C VAL A 124 7.40 4.74 -24.74
N ALA A 125 6.61 4.47 -25.77
CA ALA A 125 5.20 4.12 -25.62
C ALA A 125 5.02 2.80 -24.85
N LEU A 126 5.85 1.79 -25.11
CA LEU A 126 5.79 0.51 -24.41
C LEU A 126 6.30 0.63 -22.97
N VAL A 127 7.36 1.42 -22.75
CA VAL A 127 7.81 1.80 -21.40
C VAL A 127 6.69 2.49 -20.61
N PHE A 128 6.01 3.46 -21.24
CA PHE A 128 4.88 4.15 -20.61
C PHE A 128 3.76 3.18 -20.22
N ALA A 129 3.36 2.29 -21.12
CA ALA A 129 2.32 1.30 -20.84
C ALA A 129 2.72 0.36 -19.69
N ALA A 130 3.98 -0.13 -19.67
CA ALA A 130 4.52 -0.96 -18.61
C ALA A 130 4.54 -0.21 -17.27
N ARG A 131 5.00 1.06 -17.26
CA ARG A 131 5.08 1.92 -16.07
C ARG A 131 3.71 2.17 -15.46
N VAL A 132 2.74 2.58 -16.29
CA VAL A 132 1.37 2.84 -15.83
C VAL A 132 0.74 1.55 -15.31
N SER A 133 0.93 0.41 -15.98
CA SER A 133 0.41 -0.89 -15.54
C SER A 133 0.98 -1.31 -14.19
N ASP A 134 2.29 -1.19 -13.98
CA ASP A 134 2.94 -1.48 -12.70
C ASP A 134 2.39 -0.58 -11.57
N ARG A 135 2.22 0.71 -11.84
CA ARG A 135 1.72 1.67 -10.88
C ARG A 135 0.23 1.50 -10.55
N ILE A 136 -0.59 1.12 -11.53
CA ILE A 136 -1.97 0.69 -11.31
C ILE A 136 -1.98 -0.55 -10.39
N GLY A 137 -1.12 -1.53 -10.65
CA GLY A 137 -0.96 -2.70 -9.79
C GLY A 137 -0.61 -2.34 -8.34
N LYS A 138 0.32 -1.39 -8.14
CA LYS A 138 0.68 -0.86 -6.82
C LYS A 138 -0.51 -0.17 -6.13
N GLY A 139 -1.23 0.67 -6.86
CA GLY A 139 -2.44 1.35 -6.35
C GLY A 139 -3.55 0.36 -5.98
N LEU A 140 -3.78 -0.64 -6.84
CA LEU A 140 -4.86 -1.62 -6.65
C LEU A 140 -4.67 -2.48 -5.39
N ARG A 141 -3.43 -2.87 -5.05
CA ARG A 141 -3.13 -3.69 -3.86
C ARG A 141 -3.00 -2.88 -2.57
N GLY A 142 -2.70 -1.57 -2.64
CA GLY A 142 -2.33 -0.76 -1.47
C GLY A 142 -3.41 -0.73 -0.39
N ALA A 143 -4.55 -0.09 -0.67
CA ALA A 143 -5.63 0.08 0.30
C ALA A 143 -6.27 -1.25 0.75
N PRO A 144 -6.59 -2.22 -0.16
CA PRO A 144 -7.12 -3.51 0.27
C PRO A 144 -6.17 -4.33 1.14
N ARG A 145 -4.84 -4.25 0.89
CA ARG A 145 -3.82 -4.90 1.73
C ARG A 145 -3.83 -4.32 3.14
N ASP A 146 -3.88 -2.99 3.27
CA ASP A 146 -3.94 -2.32 4.56
C ASP A 146 -5.20 -2.69 5.34
N ALA A 147 -6.34 -2.81 4.65
CA ALA A 147 -7.59 -3.27 5.23
C ALA A 147 -7.53 -4.75 5.69
N ILE A 148 -6.77 -5.62 5.01
CA ILE A 148 -6.53 -6.99 5.47
C ILE A 148 -5.67 -6.99 6.74
N VAL A 149 -4.60 -6.20 6.78
CA VAL A 149 -3.74 -6.07 7.97
C VAL A 149 -4.57 -5.62 9.18
N ALA A 150 -5.41 -4.60 9.03
CA ALA A 150 -6.32 -4.16 10.09
C ALA A 150 -7.29 -5.25 10.55
N ALA A 151 -7.86 -6.00 9.61
CA ALA A 151 -8.86 -7.04 9.90
C ALA A 151 -8.28 -8.25 10.65
N VAL A 152 -7.00 -8.60 10.43
CA VAL A 152 -6.37 -9.76 11.07
C VAL A 152 -5.61 -9.42 12.34
N THR A 153 -5.40 -8.12 12.62
CA THR A 153 -4.58 -7.66 13.75
C THR A 153 -5.48 -7.11 14.86
N PRO A 154 -5.29 -7.54 16.12
CA PRO A 154 -5.96 -6.93 17.27
C PRO A 154 -5.64 -5.42 17.35
N LYS A 155 -6.64 -4.60 17.71
CA LYS A 155 -6.48 -3.13 17.78
C LYS A 155 -5.25 -2.65 18.52
N PRO A 156 -4.89 -3.20 19.72
CA PRO A 156 -3.69 -2.77 20.45
C PRO A 156 -2.36 -2.96 19.70
N LEU A 157 -2.33 -3.85 18.68
CA LEU A 157 -1.15 -4.15 17.86
C LEU A 157 -1.15 -3.47 16.48
N TRP A 158 -2.12 -2.63 16.15
CA TRP A 158 -2.18 -1.97 14.84
C TRP A 158 -0.93 -1.14 14.55
N GLY A 159 -0.44 -0.34 15.50
CA GLY A 159 0.77 0.45 15.33
C GLY A 159 1.98 -0.42 14.98
N GLU A 160 2.16 -1.55 15.68
CA GLU A 160 3.25 -2.50 15.42
C GLU A 160 3.10 -3.18 14.06
N ALA A 161 1.90 -3.66 13.72
CA ALA A 161 1.64 -4.31 12.44
C ALA A 161 1.87 -3.39 11.24
N TYR A 162 1.39 -2.14 11.32
CA TYR A 162 1.65 -1.15 10.28
C TYR A 162 3.11 -0.70 10.25
N GLY A 163 3.78 -0.60 11.42
CA GLY A 163 5.20 -0.31 11.52
C GLY A 163 6.05 -1.36 10.82
N ILE A 164 5.83 -2.65 11.10
CA ILE A 164 6.51 -3.77 10.42
C ILE A 164 6.28 -3.70 8.90
N ARG A 165 5.04 -3.53 8.47
CA ARG A 165 4.71 -3.45 7.06
C ARG A 165 5.43 -2.27 6.37
N GLN A 166 5.37 -1.09 6.97
CA GLN A 166 5.99 0.12 6.42
C GLN A 166 7.52 0.00 6.40
N SER A 167 8.12 -0.63 7.41
CA SER A 167 9.56 -0.87 7.45
C SER A 167 10.00 -1.82 6.35
N LEU A 168 9.21 -2.86 6.05
CA LEU A 168 9.51 -3.80 4.95
C LEU A 168 9.33 -3.12 3.57
N ASP A 169 8.30 -2.29 3.38
CA ASP A 169 8.13 -1.50 2.16
C ASP A 169 9.32 -0.53 1.97
N ALA A 170 9.74 0.18 3.04
CA ALA A 170 10.89 1.09 3.00
C ALA A 170 12.21 0.36 2.74
N ALA A 171 12.42 -0.81 3.35
CA ALA A 171 13.59 -1.64 3.08
C ALA A 171 13.64 -2.09 1.61
N GLY A 172 12.49 -2.46 1.03
CA GLY A 172 12.39 -2.79 -0.40
C GLY A 172 12.74 -1.63 -1.32
N ALA A 173 12.24 -0.44 -0.99
CA ALA A 173 12.53 0.78 -1.74
C ALA A 173 14.00 1.21 -1.64
N PHE A 174 14.67 0.92 -0.52
CA PHE A 174 16.09 1.22 -0.33
C PHE A 174 17.00 0.20 -1.02
N VAL A 175 16.71 -1.10 -0.90
CA VAL A 175 17.54 -2.18 -1.45
C VAL A 175 17.39 -2.31 -2.97
N GLY A 176 16.21 -1.98 -3.52
CA GLY A 176 15.95 -2.10 -4.95
C GLY A 176 16.94 -1.33 -5.84
N PRO A 177 17.23 -0.05 -5.58
CA PRO A 177 18.16 0.75 -6.38
C PRO A 177 19.64 0.48 -6.11
N ALA A 178 19.99 -0.19 -4.99
CA ALA A 178 21.38 -0.45 -4.57
C ALA A 178 21.99 -1.64 -5.29
#